data_e31ed0535615ea3a711b17b81889fa7e
#
_entry.id   e31ed0535615ea3a711b17b81889fa7e
#
_cell.length_a   1.000
_cell.length_b   1.000
_cell.length_c   1.000
_cell.angle_alpha   90.00
_cell.angle_beta   90.00
_cell.angle_gamma   90.00
#
_symmetry.space_group_name_H-M   'P 1'
#
loop_
_entity.id
_entity.type
_entity.pdbx_description
1 polymer ?
#
loop_
_entity_poly.entity_id
_entity_poly.type
_entity_poly.pdbx_seq_one_letter_code
_entity_poly.pdbx_strand_id
1 'polypeptide(L)'
;LKIDWVGQMDIFFGSTLGFFSLLQAPNLFQTIYWRSAMMTHFAPLVFGSFLFAFLVKQMRLVESQSVSQSINLIIFFAAFIIAGFSEPPTTTMLAALPLLMIVVWILGKPSSKQKQLTLLAWAFAGVFLGLMAMILSPASTSMAQEKTLNIVEILGNSFLYSFLFMIDSLRTLPLPFFISALIPLMLIWLYHQVGTSTLPREKKRSILLLMIVIPFLVWLLIAAGFSPSVYGQGFPVERMRFLARTLMIAAFMVEGILFGLLLKDLQFKPNREIGRWAVLVLFASLAIVYPLRTLFNINKFNVPEYRARAELWDLREAYILRYAGFGESDLIVPGFPGVYQIKELDSDPNHWVNKCAAQYYGVNSIRSVTVPDENMLEYLNE
;
A
#
# COMPACT_ATOMS: atom_id res chain seq x y z
N LEU A 1 17.62 26.10 -4.48
CA LEU A 1 16.22 25.83 -4.81
C LEU A 1 15.35 26.64 -3.87
N LYS A 2 14.81 27.80 -4.33
CA LYS A 2 13.74 28.49 -3.63
C LYS A 2 12.46 27.69 -3.90
N ILE A 3 12.13 26.75 -3.00
CA ILE A 3 10.85 26.06 -3.04
C ILE A 3 9.83 27.09 -2.57
N ASP A 4 8.82 27.36 -3.39
CA ASP A 4 7.72 28.23 -3.02
C ASP A 4 6.89 27.59 -1.88
N TRP A 5 6.04 28.40 -1.23
CA TRP A 5 5.23 27.92 -0.11
C TRP A 5 4.33 26.73 -0.49
N VAL A 6 3.81 26.69 -1.71
CA VAL A 6 2.96 25.58 -2.20
C VAL A 6 3.77 24.31 -2.30
N GLY A 7 4.97 24.38 -2.87
CA GLY A 7 5.88 23.22 -2.96
C GLY A 7 6.32 22.71 -1.57
N GLN A 8 6.45 23.58 -0.56
CA GLN A 8 6.74 23.15 0.81
C GLN A 8 5.57 22.36 1.41
N MET A 9 4.33 22.77 1.18
CA MET A 9 3.14 22.07 1.64
C MET A 9 2.97 20.71 0.94
N ASP A 10 3.23 20.64 -0.36
CA ASP A 10 3.16 19.39 -1.11
C ASP A 10 4.17 18.35 -0.59
N ILE A 11 5.42 18.76 -0.35
CA ILE A 11 6.46 17.91 0.24
C ILE A 11 6.05 17.46 1.63
N PHE A 12 5.51 18.37 2.43
CA PHE A 12 5.08 18.08 3.78
C PHE A 12 3.94 17.05 3.83
N PHE A 13 2.89 17.24 3.04
CA PHE A 13 1.78 16.28 2.99
C PHE A 13 2.22 14.93 2.43
N GLY A 14 3.06 14.92 1.39
CA GLY A 14 3.64 13.70 0.84
C GLY A 14 4.47 12.93 1.87
N SER A 15 5.33 13.63 2.63
CA SER A 15 6.14 13.03 3.70
C SER A 15 5.27 12.51 4.85
N THR A 16 4.22 13.24 5.22
CA THR A 16 3.26 12.83 6.26
C THR A 16 2.50 11.57 5.84
N LEU A 17 2.04 11.51 4.59
CA LEU A 17 1.39 10.31 4.05
C LEU A 17 2.35 9.11 4.06
N GLY A 18 3.57 9.28 3.57
CA GLY A 18 4.59 8.24 3.56
C GLY A 18 4.91 7.74 4.98
N PHE A 19 5.14 8.66 5.92
CA PHE A 19 5.41 8.32 7.32
C PHE A 19 4.29 7.50 7.95
N PHE A 20 3.04 7.94 7.86
CA PHE A 20 1.92 7.22 8.46
C PHE A 20 1.61 5.91 7.74
N SER A 21 1.83 5.82 6.43
CA SER A 21 1.67 4.58 5.68
C SER A 21 2.67 3.52 6.14
N LEU A 22 3.93 3.90 6.36
CA LEU A 22 4.95 3.00 6.87
C LEU A 22 4.72 2.63 8.33
N LEU A 23 4.37 3.61 9.17
CA LEU A 23 4.07 3.41 10.58
C LEU A 23 2.91 2.42 10.81
N GLN A 24 1.91 2.47 9.95
CA GLN A 24 0.69 1.68 10.06
C GLN A 24 0.69 0.47 9.11
N ALA A 25 1.81 0.12 8.49
CA ALA A 25 1.89 -1.03 7.59
C ALA A 25 1.50 -2.32 8.32
N PRO A 26 0.52 -3.09 7.83
CA PRO A 26 0.06 -4.32 8.50
C PRO A 26 1.16 -5.37 8.64
N ASN A 27 2.03 -5.46 7.64
CA ASN A 27 3.20 -6.32 7.65
C ASN A 27 4.36 -5.61 6.95
N LEU A 28 5.16 -4.88 7.74
CA LEU A 28 6.27 -4.08 7.23
C LEU A 28 7.35 -4.95 6.58
N PHE A 29 7.60 -6.14 7.16
CA PHE A 29 8.59 -7.07 6.64
C PHE A 29 8.23 -7.51 5.21
N GLN A 30 7.03 -8.02 5.00
CA GLN A 30 6.59 -8.45 3.68
C GLN A 30 6.40 -7.30 2.68
N THR A 31 6.18 -6.08 3.17
CA THR A 31 5.94 -4.93 2.28
C THR A 31 7.25 -4.28 1.82
N ILE A 32 8.28 -4.19 2.69
CA ILE A 32 9.48 -3.38 2.44
C ILE A 32 10.76 -4.20 2.53
N TYR A 33 10.91 -5.05 3.55
CA TYR A 33 12.19 -5.75 3.78
C TYR A 33 12.34 -6.98 2.89
N TRP A 34 11.27 -7.67 2.56
CA TRP A 34 11.33 -8.78 1.62
C TRP A 34 11.34 -8.27 0.18
N ARG A 35 12.50 -8.37 -0.49
CA ARG A 35 12.76 -7.79 -1.81
C ARG A 35 11.68 -8.10 -2.85
N SER A 36 11.25 -9.36 -2.96
CA SER A 36 10.23 -9.77 -3.92
C SER A 36 8.88 -9.10 -3.65
N ALA A 37 8.47 -9.05 -2.39
CA ALA A 37 7.20 -8.44 -2.00
C ALA A 37 7.26 -6.90 -2.03
N MET A 38 8.41 -6.29 -1.77
CA MET A 38 8.59 -4.86 -1.97
C MET A 38 8.30 -4.45 -3.42
N MET A 39 8.79 -5.23 -4.39
CA MET A 39 8.54 -4.97 -5.81
C MET A 39 7.07 -5.11 -6.19
N THR A 40 6.33 -6.01 -5.55
CA THR A 40 4.92 -6.25 -5.87
C THR A 40 3.93 -5.38 -5.08
N HIS A 41 4.31 -4.86 -3.91
CA HIS A 41 3.37 -4.13 -3.04
C HIS A 41 3.75 -2.67 -2.79
N PHE A 42 5.04 -2.38 -2.59
CA PHE A 42 5.50 -1.01 -2.32
C PHE A 42 5.85 -0.24 -3.60
N ALA A 43 6.59 -0.85 -4.53
CA ALA A 43 6.99 -0.19 -5.76
C ALA A 43 5.80 0.33 -6.60
N PRO A 44 4.71 -0.46 -6.83
CA PRO A 44 3.56 0.05 -7.58
C PRO A 44 2.84 1.20 -6.87
N LEU A 45 2.85 1.26 -5.54
CA LEU A 45 2.32 2.41 -4.81
C LEU A 45 3.15 3.67 -5.09
N VAL A 46 4.48 3.56 -5.06
CA VAL A 46 5.38 4.69 -5.34
C VAL A 46 5.23 5.15 -6.78
N PHE A 47 5.39 4.24 -7.76
CA PHE A 47 5.28 4.59 -9.17
C PHE A 47 3.86 5.02 -9.57
N GLY A 48 2.84 4.40 -8.99
CA GLY A 48 1.44 4.80 -9.15
C GLY A 48 1.17 6.21 -8.64
N SER A 49 1.80 6.60 -7.50
CA SER A 49 1.71 7.96 -6.98
C SER A 49 2.37 8.98 -7.92
N PHE A 50 3.53 8.65 -8.52
CA PHE A 50 4.15 9.49 -9.53
C PHE A 50 3.29 9.61 -10.79
N LEU A 51 2.72 8.51 -11.27
CA LEU A 51 1.82 8.54 -12.41
C LEU A 51 0.58 9.39 -12.11
N PHE A 52 -0.01 9.25 -10.93
CA PHE A 52 -1.16 10.05 -10.50
C PHE A 52 -0.81 11.54 -10.46
N ALA A 53 0.32 11.91 -9.86
CA ALA A 53 0.80 13.29 -9.82
C ALA A 53 1.04 13.84 -11.24
N PHE A 54 1.62 13.03 -12.13
CA PHE A 54 1.83 13.39 -13.53
C PHE A 54 0.51 13.59 -14.27
N LEU A 55 -0.48 12.70 -14.09
CA LEU A 55 -1.82 12.84 -14.65
C LEU A 55 -2.49 14.12 -14.17
N VAL A 56 -2.48 14.42 -12.88
CA VAL A 56 -3.07 15.65 -12.33
C VAL A 56 -2.39 16.88 -12.92
N LYS A 57 -1.05 16.87 -13.05
CA LYS A 57 -0.31 17.95 -13.69
C LYS A 57 -0.73 18.14 -15.15
N GLN A 58 -0.82 17.06 -15.93
CA GLN A 58 -1.24 17.14 -17.33
C GLN A 58 -2.69 17.60 -17.47
N MET A 59 -3.60 17.13 -16.60
CA MET A 59 -5.00 17.57 -16.60
C MET A 59 -5.15 19.08 -16.32
N ARG A 60 -4.26 19.67 -15.51
CA ARG A 60 -4.22 21.13 -15.29
C ARG A 60 -3.67 21.88 -16.52
N LEU A 61 -2.60 21.37 -17.14
CA LEU A 61 -1.97 21.99 -18.31
C LEU A 61 -2.89 21.99 -19.54
N VAL A 62 -3.71 20.96 -19.68
CA VAL A 62 -4.69 20.84 -20.79
C VAL A 62 -5.74 21.96 -20.81
N GLU A 63 -5.94 22.65 -19.70
CA GLU A 63 -6.83 23.84 -19.69
C GLU A 63 -6.28 24.97 -20.58
N SER A 64 -4.95 25.07 -20.76
CA SER A 64 -4.30 26.14 -21.51
C SER A 64 -3.57 25.69 -22.78
N GLN A 65 -3.27 24.39 -22.93
CA GLN A 65 -2.44 23.86 -24.01
C GLN A 65 -3.05 22.61 -24.67
N SER A 66 -2.60 22.27 -25.89
CA SER A 66 -2.90 20.99 -26.50
C SER A 66 -2.01 19.88 -25.93
N VAL A 67 -2.58 18.70 -25.66
CA VAL A 67 -1.77 17.53 -25.24
C VAL A 67 -1.11 16.92 -26.46
N SER A 68 0.20 16.75 -26.40
CA SER A 68 0.94 16.01 -27.41
C SER A 68 0.57 14.52 -27.36
N GLN A 69 0.52 13.87 -28.50
CA GLN A 69 0.30 12.42 -28.60
C GLN A 69 1.41 11.64 -27.84
N SER A 70 2.63 12.17 -27.78
CA SER A 70 3.73 11.57 -27.01
C SER A 70 3.41 11.48 -25.51
N ILE A 71 2.72 12.47 -24.94
CA ILE A 71 2.29 12.44 -23.54
C ILE A 71 1.28 11.32 -23.28
N ASN A 72 0.35 11.13 -24.20
CA ASN A 72 -0.63 10.05 -24.12
C ASN A 72 0.06 8.67 -24.13
N LEU A 73 1.04 8.47 -25.01
CA LEU A 73 1.84 7.25 -25.07
C LEU A 73 2.67 7.03 -23.80
N ILE A 74 3.28 8.07 -23.26
CA ILE A 74 4.02 8.00 -21.99
C ILE A 74 3.09 7.55 -20.86
N ILE A 75 1.90 8.14 -20.77
CA ILE A 75 0.88 7.77 -19.76
C ILE A 75 0.46 6.31 -19.93
N PHE A 76 0.19 5.88 -21.16
CA PHE A 76 -0.20 4.51 -21.47
C PHE A 76 0.88 3.50 -21.04
N PHE A 77 2.13 3.70 -21.49
CA PHE A 77 3.22 2.78 -21.16
C PHE A 77 3.58 2.80 -19.68
N ALA A 78 3.58 3.96 -19.03
CA ALA A 78 3.78 4.05 -17.59
C ALA A 78 2.69 3.30 -16.83
N ALA A 79 1.44 3.48 -17.20
CA ALA A 79 0.30 2.78 -16.60
C ALA A 79 0.37 1.27 -16.84
N PHE A 80 0.74 0.83 -18.05
CA PHE A 80 0.93 -0.58 -18.41
C PHE A 80 2.03 -1.24 -17.55
N ILE A 81 3.19 -0.59 -17.44
CA ILE A 81 4.33 -1.10 -16.64
C ILE A 81 3.95 -1.19 -15.16
N ILE A 82 3.32 -0.14 -14.61
CA ILE A 82 2.92 -0.11 -13.21
C ILE A 82 1.89 -1.20 -12.92
N ALA A 83 0.94 -1.41 -13.82
CA ALA A 83 -0.04 -2.48 -13.71
C ALA A 83 0.61 -3.87 -13.69
N GLY A 84 1.71 -4.07 -14.42
CA GLY A 84 2.43 -5.35 -14.46
C GLY A 84 3.14 -5.76 -13.17
N PHE A 85 3.21 -4.90 -12.15
CA PHE A 85 3.85 -5.26 -10.88
C PHE A 85 3.01 -6.20 -10.01
N SER A 86 1.69 -5.98 -9.93
CA SER A 86 0.81 -6.76 -9.04
C SER A 86 -0.67 -6.48 -9.31
N GLU A 87 -1.54 -7.48 -9.14
CA GLU A 87 -2.98 -7.38 -9.36
C GLU A 87 -3.69 -6.38 -8.40
N PRO A 88 -3.42 -6.32 -7.08
CA PRO A 88 -4.16 -5.43 -6.17
C PRO A 88 -4.06 -3.93 -6.51
N PRO A 89 -2.88 -3.34 -6.74
CA PRO A 89 -2.80 -1.96 -7.19
C PRO A 89 -3.42 -1.78 -8.58
N THR A 90 -3.33 -2.76 -9.45
CA THR A 90 -3.90 -2.71 -10.80
C THR A 90 -5.43 -2.65 -10.77
N THR A 91 -6.08 -3.51 -10.01
CA THR A 91 -7.55 -3.49 -9.85
C THR A 91 -8.03 -2.23 -9.13
N THR A 92 -7.25 -1.72 -8.17
CA THR A 92 -7.52 -0.41 -7.55
C THR A 92 -7.45 0.73 -8.58
N MET A 93 -6.42 0.74 -9.45
CA MET A 93 -6.31 1.75 -10.52
C MET A 93 -7.44 1.61 -11.55
N LEU A 94 -7.83 0.37 -11.92
CA LEU A 94 -8.97 0.12 -12.81
C LEU A 94 -10.30 0.61 -12.23
N ALA A 95 -10.46 0.60 -10.92
CA ALA A 95 -11.64 1.19 -10.27
C ALA A 95 -11.52 2.71 -10.15
N ALA A 96 -10.34 3.24 -9.82
CA ALA A 96 -10.12 4.67 -9.61
C ALA A 96 -10.25 5.50 -10.90
N LEU A 97 -9.72 5.01 -12.03
CA LEU A 97 -9.71 5.76 -13.28
C LEU A 97 -11.12 6.02 -13.83
N PRO A 98 -12.05 5.05 -13.91
CA PRO A 98 -13.44 5.33 -14.31
C PRO A 98 -14.15 6.29 -13.33
N LEU A 99 -13.90 6.18 -12.02
CA LEU A 99 -14.45 7.14 -11.06
C LEU A 99 -13.95 8.56 -11.33
N LEU A 100 -12.66 8.73 -11.62
CA LEU A 100 -12.11 10.02 -12.04
C LEU A 100 -12.69 10.50 -13.36
N MET A 101 -12.91 9.61 -14.33
CA MET A 101 -13.59 9.96 -15.58
C MET A 101 -15.01 10.47 -15.34
N ILE A 102 -15.76 9.83 -14.44
CA ILE A 102 -17.11 10.29 -14.05
C ILE A 102 -17.05 11.67 -13.40
N VAL A 103 -16.10 11.89 -12.49
CA VAL A 103 -15.89 13.21 -11.85
C VAL A 103 -15.57 14.29 -12.90
N VAL A 104 -14.66 14.00 -13.82
CA VAL A 104 -14.31 14.92 -14.92
C VAL A 104 -15.51 15.15 -15.85
N TRP A 105 -16.29 14.11 -16.14
CA TRP A 105 -17.47 14.21 -16.98
C TRP A 105 -18.55 15.11 -16.36
N ILE A 106 -18.74 15.02 -15.04
CA ILE A 106 -19.75 15.83 -14.32
C ILE A 106 -19.24 17.25 -14.05
N LEU A 107 -18.01 17.38 -13.52
CA LEU A 107 -17.49 18.63 -12.97
C LEU A 107 -16.50 19.35 -13.88
N GLY A 108 -15.99 18.70 -14.93
CA GLY A 108 -14.97 19.26 -15.82
C GLY A 108 -15.48 20.41 -16.65
N LYS A 109 -14.62 21.40 -16.87
CA LYS A 109 -14.92 22.55 -17.74
C LYS A 109 -15.12 22.09 -19.20
N PRO A 110 -16.15 22.55 -19.92
CA PRO A 110 -16.42 22.10 -21.29
C PRO A 110 -15.21 22.20 -22.22
N SER A 111 -14.38 23.24 -22.08
CA SER A 111 -13.21 23.50 -22.92
C SER A 111 -12.04 22.48 -22.74
N SER A 112 -11.92 21.84 -21.59
CA SER A 112 -10.82 20.90 -21.29
C SER A 112 -11.30 19.46 -21.05
N LYS A 113 -12.59 19.27 -20.80
CA LYS A 113 -13.21 17.99 -20.42
C LYS A 113 -12.80 16.84 -21.35
N GLN A 114 -12.98 17.01 -22.67
CA GLN A 114 -12.68 15.95 -23.63
C GLN A 114 -11.19 15.54 -23.59
N LYS A 115 -10.30 16.51 -23.49
CA LYS A 115 -8.87 16.25 -23.42
C LYS A 115 -8.47 15.55 -22.11
N GLN A 116 -9.07 15.94 -20.97
CA GLN A 116 -8.85 15.28 -19.68
C GLN A 116 -9.37 13.84 -19.70
N LEU A 117 -10.53 13.59 -20.28
CA LEU A 117 -11.06 12.23 -20.47
C LEU A 117 -10.15 11.39 -21.38
N THR A 118 -9.58 11.98 -22.43
CA THR A 118 -8.63 11.27 -23.30
C THR A 118 -7.38 10.84 -22.53
N LEU A 119 -6.78 11.71 -21.67
CA LEU A 119 -5.65 11.34 -20.83
C LEU A 119 -5.98 10.17 -19.90
N LEU A 120 -7.14 10.21 -19.24
CA LEU A 120 -7.59 9.13 -18.36
C LEU A 120 -7.89 7.84 -19.13
N ALA A 121 -8.42 7.94 -20.35
CA ALA A 121 -8.68 6.80 -21.22
C ALA A 121 -7.38 6.08 -21.63
N TRP A 122 -6.31 6.82 -21.96
CA TRP A 122 -4.99 6.24 -22.22
C TRP A 122 -4.39 5.55 -20.99
N ALA A 123 -4.53 6.17 -19.80
CA ALA A 123 -4.12 5.53 -18.55
C ALA A 123 -4.91 4.24 -18.29
N PHE A 124 -6.24 4.29 -18.46
CA PHE A 124 -7.12 3.13 -18.29
C PHE A 124 -6.76 1.99 -19.25
N ALA A 125 -6.55 2.30 -20.54
CA ALA A 125 -6.13 1.31 -21.53
C ALA A 125 -4.80 0.66 -21.15
N GLY A 126 -3.82 1.43 -20.69
CA GLY A 126 -2.54 0.89 -20.20
C GLY A 126 -2.71 -0.07 -19.02
N VAL A 127 -3.48 0.35 -17.99
CA VAL A 127 -3.75 -0.50 -16.81
C VAL A 127 -4.51 -1.75 -17.20
N PHE A 128 -5.53 -1.64 -18.05
CA PHE A 128 -6.32 -2.78 -18.51
C PHE A 128 -5.48 -3.81 -19.26
N LEU A 129 -4.64 -3.35 -20.20
CA LEU A 129 -3.75 -4.26 -20.94
C LEU A 129 -2.68 -4.88 -20.04
N GLY A 130 -2.18 -4.15 -19.03
CA GLY A 130 -1.28 -4.69 -18.01
C GLY A 130 -1.93 -5.82 -17.20
N LEU A 131 -3.20 -5.64 -16.79
CA LEU A 131 -3.96 -6.72 -16.13
C LEU A 131 -4.15 -7.92 -17.06
N MET A 132 -4.51 -7.69 -18.32
CA MET A 132 -4.66 -8.79 -19.29
C MET A 132 -3.36 -9.56 -19.48
N ALA A 133 -2.22 -8.87 -19.58
CA ALA A 133 -0.91 -9.52 -19.67
C ALA A 133 -0.60 -10.37 -18.43
N MET A 134 -0.97 -9.93 -17.22
CA MET A 134 -0.79 -10.73 -16.00
C MET A 134 -1.71 -11.97 -15.99
N ILE A 135 -2.98 -11.81 -16.31
CA ILE A 135 -3.96 -12.93 -16.33
C ILE A 135 -3.56 -13.99 -17.35
N LEU A 136 -3.06 -13.58 -18.52
CA LEU A 136 -2.64 -14.48 -19.58
C LEU A 136 -1.24 -15.08 -19.35
N SER A 137 -0.54 -14.67 -18.29
CA SER A 137 0.77 -15.21 -17.94
C SER A 137 0.67 -16.69 -17.52
N PRO A 138 1.58 -17.56 -17.97
CA PRO A 138 1.63 -18.97 -17.52
C PRO A 138 1.74 -19.12 -15.99
N ALA A 139 2.36 -18.16 -15.30
CA ALA A 139 2.50 -18.18 -13.86
C ALA A 139 1.15 -18.04 -13.12
N SER A 140 0.18 -17.32 -13.70
CA SER A 140 -1.14 -17.16 -13.08
C SER A 140 -1.96 -18.46 -13.11
N THR A 141 -1.81 -19.29 -14.15
CA THR A 141 -2.52 -20.56 -14.28
C THR A 141 -1.99 -21.62 -13.30
N SER A 142 -0.70 -21.59 -12.98
CA SER A 142 -0.09 -22.52 -12.02
C SER A 142 -0.44 -22.21 -10.56
N MET A 143 -0.84 -20.98 -10.26
CA MET A 143 -1.22 -20.53 -8.91
C MET A 143 -2.73 -20.56 -8.65
N ALA A 144 -3.56 -20.79 -9.68
CA ALA A 144 -5.00 -20.91 -9.52
C ALA A 144 -5.31 -22.12 -8.66
N GLN A 145 -5.75 -21.90 -7.42
CA GLN A 145 -6.29 -22.99 -6.60
C GLN A 145 -7.58 -23.51 -7.26
N GLU A 146 -7.86 -24.81 -7.13
CA GLU A 146 -9.04 -25.49 -7.69
C GLU A 146 -10.40 -24.94 -7.24
N LYS A 147 -10.43 -23.98 -6.33
CA LYS A 147 -11.68 -23.33 -5.89
C LYS A 147 -12.10 -22.25 -6.89
N THR A 148 -13.00 -22.59 -7.76
CA THR A 148 -13.74 -21.64 -8.60
C THR A 148 -14.78 -20.90 -7.73
N LEU A 149 -14.38 -19.79 -7.13
CA LEU A 149 -15.36 -18.87 -6.51
C LEU A 149 -16.20 -18.23 -7.62
N ASN A 150 -17.51 -18.15 -7.39
CA ASN A 150 -18.42 -17.40 -8.24
C ASN A 150 -18.09 -15.90 -8.18
N ILE A 151 -18.24 -15.17 -9.31
CA ILE A 151 -18.00 -13.72 -9.37
C ILE A 151 -18.79 -12.96 -8.29
N VAL A 152 -20.03 -13.37 -8.00
CA VAL A 152 -20.87 -12.76 -6.95
C VAL A 152 -20.24 -12.95 -5.57
N GLU A 153 -19.65 -14.12 -5.29
CA GLU A 153 -18.96 -14.40 -4.04
C GLU A 153 -17.67 -13.61 -3.91
N ILE A 154 -16.90 -13.47 -5.00
CA ILE A 154 -15.69 -12.65 -5.03
C ILE A 154 -16.02 -11.20 -4.71
N LEU A 155 -17.02 -10.63 -5.37
CA LEU A 155 -17.45 -9.26 -5.13
C LEU A 155 -17.99 -9.08 -3.71
N GLY A 156 -18.92 -9.95 -3.26
CA GLY A 156 -19.49 -9.89 -1.94
C GLY A 156 -18.44 -9.98 -0.83
N ASN A 157 -17.52 -10.95 -0.93
CA ASN A 157 -16.43 -11.12 0.02
C ASN A 157 -15.43 -9.95 -0.03
N SER A 158 -15.13 -9.40 -1.20
CA SER A 158 -14.24 -8.24 -1.32
C SER A 158 -14.82 -7.02 -0.63
N PHE A 159 -16.12 -6.74 -0.79
CA PHE A 159 -16.79 -5.66 -0.08
C PHE A 159 -16.90 -5.93 1.44
N LEU A 160 -17.18 -7.15 1.85
CA LEU A 160 -17.24 -7.52 3.25
C LEU A 160 -15.87 -7.38 3.93
N TYR A 161 -14.83 -7.98 3.35
CA TYR A 161 -13.48 -7.90 3.92
C TYR A 161 -12.91 -6.48 3.93
N SER A 162 -13.22 -5.66 2.92
CA SER A 162 -12.79 -4.26 2.92
C SER A 162 -13.48 -3.46 4.03
N PHE A 163 -14.76 -3.68 4.26
CA PHE A 163 -15.49 -3.06 5.36
C PHE A 163 -14.95 -3.51 6.73
N LEU A 164 -14.80 -4.81 6.94
CA LEU A 164 -14.21 -5.36 8.17
C LEU A 164 -12.80 -4.84 8.41
N PHE A 165 -11.97 -4.78 7.37
CA PHE A 165 -10.63 -4.23 7.45
C PHE A 165 -10.62 -2.75 7.87
N MET A 166 -11.53 -1.93 7.33
CA MET A 166 -11.63 -0.52 7.71
C MET A 166 -12.01 -0.37 9.18
N ILE A 167 -13.02 -1.10 9.65
CA ILE A 167 -13.46 -1.07 11.06
C ILE A 167 -12.36 -1.57 11.99
N ASP A 168 -11.75 -2.71 11.69
CA ASP A 168 -10.66 -3.27 12.49
C ASP A 168 -9.45 -2.31 12.55
N SER A 169 -9.11 -1.70 11.43
CA SER A 169 -8.05 -0.70 11.35
C SER A 169 -8.30 0.49 12.28
N LEU A 170 -9.53 1.00 12.29
CA LEU A 170 -9.89 2.13 13.16
C LEU A 170 -9.95 1.73 14.64
N ARG A 171 -10.31 0.49 14.95
CA ARG A 171 -10.34 -0.04 16.33
C ARG A 171 -8.94 -0.29 16.87
N THR A 172 -8.03 -0.81 16.04
CA THR A 172 -6.68 -1.18 16.46
C THR A 172 -5.70 -0.01 16.46
N LEU A 173 -5.89 0.97 15.58
CA LEU A 173 -5.00 2.11 15.38
C LEU A 173 -5.72 3.48 15.42
N PRO A 174 -6.58 3.75 16.44
CA PRO A 174 -7.38 4.98 16.45
C PRO A 174 -6.50 6.23 16.51
N LEU A 175 -5.46 6.23 17.33
CA LEU A 175 -4.58 7.37 17.51
C LEU A 175 -3.77 7.73 16.26
N PRO A 176 -3.10 6.82 15.55
CA PRO A 176 -2.44 7.12 14.28
C PRO A 176 -3.37 7.71 13.23
N PHE A 177 -4.59 7.17 13.07
CA PHE A 177 -5.57 7.74 12.13
C PHE A 177 -6.02 9.13 12.54
N PHE A 178 -6.32 9.34 13.84
CA PHE A 178 -6.69 10.65 14.35
C PHE A 178 -5.57 11.69 14.09
N ILE A 179 -4.32 11.35 14.36
CA ILE A 179 -3.18 12.26 14.15
C ILE A 179 -2.99 12.53 12.65
N SER A 180 -3.15 11.53 11.77
CA SER A 180 -3.05 11.73 10.33
C SER A 180 -4.09 12.70 9.76
N ALA A 181 -5.27 12.81 10.38
CA ALA A 181 -6.28 13.81 10.06
C ALA A 181 -6.00 15.17 10.73
N LEU A 182 -5.57 15.13 11.99
CA LEU A 182 -5.36 16.34 12.80
C LEU A 182 -4.26 17.25 12.23
N ILE A 183 -3.19 16.67 11.73
CA ILE A 183 -2.05 17.41 11.16
C ILE A 183 -2.49 18.32 10.00
N PRO A 184 -3.08 17.81 8.91
CA PRO A 184 -3.52 18.65 7.81
C PRO A 184 -4.64 19.60 8.21
N LEU A 185 -5.54 19.18 9.11
CA LEU A 185 -6.58 20.05 9.67
C LEU A 185 -5.95 21.30 10.31
N MET A 186 -5.01 21.11 11.24
CA MET A 186 -4.36 22.22 11.95
C MET A 186 -3.60 23.13 11.00
N LEU A 187 -2.89 22.59 10.03
CA LEU A 187 -2.15 23.38 9.05
C LEU A 187 -3.07 24.23 8.19
N ILE A 188 -4.13 23.65 7.64
CA ILE A 188 -5.10 24.36 6.81
C ILE A 188 -5.82 25.43 7.63
N TRP A 189 -6.23 25.09 8.86
CA TRP A 189 -6.88 26.03 9.76
C TRP A 189 -5.98 27.23 10.11
N LEU A 190 -4.71 27.00 10.49
CA LEU A 190 -3.74 28.06 10.78
C LEU A 190 -3.39 28.91 9.55
N TYR A 191 -3.25 28.29 8.39
CA TYR A 191 -2.93 28.99 7.15
C TYR A 191 -4.07 29.89 6.67
N HIS A 192 -5.31 29.39 6.73
CA HIS A 192 -6.45 30.15 6.22
C HIS A 192 -6.97 31.26 7.15
N GLN A 193 -6.43 31.40 8.34
CA GLN A 193 -6.77 32.54 9.22
C GLN A 193 -6.31 33.91 8.67
N VAL A 194 -5.46 33.91 7.63
CA VAL A 194 -4.96 35.13 6.99
C VAL A 194 -6.02 35.84 6.12
N GLY A 195 -7.13 35.18 5.77
CA GLY A 195 -8.19 35.74 4.91
C GLY A 195 -9.50 36.00 5.65
N THR A 196 -10.07 37.18 5.47
CA THR A 196 -11.31 37.65 6.14
C THR A 196 -12.61 37.15 5.52
N SER A 197 -12.56 36.40 4.41
CA SER A 197 -13.76 35.96 3.69
C SER A 197 -14.35 34.66 4.24
N THR A 198 -15.64 34.70 4.61
CA THR A 198 -16.44 33.51 4.94
C THR A 198 -16.61 32.60 3.73
N LEU A 199 -16.69 31.29 3.94
CA LEU A 199 -16.98 30.35 2.84
C LEU A 199 -18.44 30.52 2.36
N PRO A 200 -18.68 30.65 1.04
CA PRO A 200 -20.02 30.64 0.48
C PRO A 200 -20.79 29.37 0.87
N ARG A 201 -22.10 29.49 1.11
CA ARG A 201 -22.96 28.37 1.55
C ARG A 201 -22.88 27.15 0.59
N GLU A 202 -22.77 27.40 -0.70
CA GLU A 202 -22.63 26.36 -1.70
C GLU A 202 -21.32 25.57 -1.55
N LYS A 203 -20.20 26.26 -1.29
CA LYS A 203 -18.92 25.60 -1.05
C LYS A 203 -18.94 24.75 0.23
N LYS A 204 -19.60 25.23 1.30
CA LYS A 204 -19.76 24.43 2.53
C LYS A 204 -20.53 23.13 2.25
N ARG A 205 -21.64 23.24 1.52
CA ARG A 205 -22.45 22.07 1.13
C ARG A 205 -21.60 21.05 0.31
N SER A 206 -20.81 21.56 -0.62
CA SER A 206 -19.92 20.70 -1.44
C SER A 206 -18.85 20.03 -0.57
N ILE A 207 -18.24 20.73 0.39
CA ILE A 207 -17.26 20.15 1.32
C ILE A 207 -17.92 19.05 2.17
N LEU A 208 -19.08 19.31 2.77
CA LEU A 208 -19.80 18.31 3.56
C LEU A 208 -20.18 17.08 2.74
N LEU A 209 -20.61 17.27 1.48
CA LEU A 209 -20.89 16.16 0.59
C LEU A 209 -19.62 15.33 0.30
N LEU A 210 -18.47 15.99 0.03
CA LEU A 210 -17.21 15.31 -0.19
C LEU A 210 -16.79 14.49 1.02
N MET A 211 -16.94 15.00 2.24
CA MET A 211 -16.64 14.29 3.49
C MET A 211 -17.49 13.01 3.65
N ILE A 212 -18.70 12.97 3.11
CA ILE A 212 -19.53 11.75 3.13
C ILE A 212 -19.10 10.79 2.01
N VAL A 213 -18.76 11.33 0.84
CA VAL A 213 -18.44 10.52 -0.35
C VAL A 213 -17.07 9.86 -0.25
N ILE A 214 -16.06 10.53 0.33
CA ILE A 214 -14.68 10.03 0.40
C ILE A 214 -14.59 8.67 1.10
N PRO A 215 -15.15 8.44 2.30
CA PRO A 215 -15.10 7.12 2.94
C PRO A 215 -15.73 6.01 2.09
N PHE A 216 -16.81 6.31 1.39
CA PHE A 216 -17.45 5.38 0.47
C PHE A 216 -16.57 5.03 -0.74
N LEU A 217 -15.94 6.05 -1.35
CA LEU A 217 -15.00 5.84 -2.46
C LEU A 217 -13.79 5.01 -2.02
N VAL A 218 -13.25 5.28 -0.83
CA VAL A 218 -12.13 4.51 -0.29
C VAL A 218 -12.52 3.06 -0.04
N TRP A 219 -13.70 2.81 0.53
CA TRP A 219 -14.21 1.46 0.70
C TRP A 219 -14.30 0.70 -0.64
N LEU A 220 -14.83 1.34 -1.68
CA LEU A 220 -14.91 0.76 -3.03
C LEU A 220 -13.53 0.47 -3.62
N LEU A 221 -12.57 1.39 -3.48
CA LEU A 221 -11.20 1.20 -3.96
C LEU A 221 -10.47 0.08 -3.21
N ILE A 222 -10.68 -0.05 -1.90
CA ILE A 222 -10.12 -1.15 -1.10
C ILE A 222 -10.75 -2.47 -1.52
N ALA A 223 -12.06 -2.51 -1.75
CA ALA A 223 -12.74 -3.72 -2.23
C ALA A 223 -12.18 -4.17 -3.59
N ALA A 224 -11.97 -3.23 -4.52
CA ALA A 224 -11.32 -3.52 -5.79
C ALA A 224 -9.90 -4.08 -5.61
N GLY A 225 -9.10 -3.49 -4.71
CA GLY A 225 -7.75 -3.97 -4.42
C GLY A 225 -7.70 -5.34 -3.72
N PHE A 226 -8.75 -5.71 -2.98
CA PHE A 226 -8.84 -7.02 -2.32
C PHE A 226 -9.33 -8.13 -3.24
N SER A 227 -10.03 -7.80 -4.32
CA SER A 227 -10.67 -8.79 -5.19
C SER A 227 -9.71 -9.85 -5.76
N PRO A 228 -8.45 -9.55 -6.18
CA PRO A 228 -7.54 -10.59 -6.64
C PRO A 228 -7.13 -11.57 -5.53
N SER A 229 -6.92 -11.06 -4.32
CA SER A 229 -6.57 -11.91 -3.18
C SER A 229 -7.73 -12.79 -2.73
N VAL A 230 -8.94 -12.26 -2.77
CA VAL A 230 -10.17 -13.04 -2.49
C VAL A 230 -10.34 -14.12 -3.55
N TYR A 231 -10.12 -13.81 -4.82
CA TYR A 231 -10.14 -14.79 -5.90
C TYR A 231 -9.12 -15.91 -5.70
N GLY A 232 -7.84 -15.56 -5.46
CA GLY A 232 -6.75 -16.54 -5.40
C GLY A 232 -6.65 -17.28 -4.06
N GLN A 233 -7.06 -16.69 -2.94
CA GLN A 233 -6.81 -17.22 -1.59
C GLN A 233 -8.05 -17.26 -0.69
N GLY A 234 -9.19 -16.76 -1.15
CA GLY A 234 -10.43 -16.68 -0.38
C GLY A 234 -10.49 -15.51 0.63
N PHE A 235 -9.37 -14.83 0.90
CA PHE A 235 -9.27 -13.70 1.82
C PHE A 235 -8.11 -12.77 1.48
N PRO A 236 -8.12 -11.47 1.91
CA PRO A 236 -7.02 -10.54 1.68
C PRO A 236 -5.86 -10.80 2.65
N VAL A 237 -4.69 -11.22 2.13
CA VAL A 237 -3.48 -11.44 2.92
C VAL A 237 -2.87 -10.10 3.39
N GLU A 238 -2.08 -10.14 4.48
CA GLU A 238 -1.59 -8.92 5.15
C GLU A 238 -0.78 -7.99 4.25
N ARG A 239 0.10 -8.52 3.41
CA ARG A 239 0.90 -7.71 2.47
C ARG A 239 0.05 -6.89 1.50
N MET A 240 -1.12 -7.40 1.11
CA MET A 240 -2.04 -6.70 0.21
C MET A 240 -2.83 -5.60 0.91
N ARG A 241 -2.93 -5.66 2.25
CA ARG A 241 -3.60 -4.65 3.07
C ARG A 241 -2.81 -3.34 3.18
N PHE A 242 -1.54 -3.31 2.75
CA PHE A 242 -0.71 -2.10 2.80
C PHE A 242 -1.26 -0.97 1.93
N LEU A 243 -1.63 -1.26 0.67
CA LEU A 243 -2.28 -0.29 -0.21
C LEU A 243 -3.60 0.22 0.39
N ALA A 244 -4.43 -0.70 0.91
CA ALA A 244 -5.68 -0.35 1.56
C ALA A 244 -5.47 0.58 2.76
N ARG A 245 -4.46 0.32 3.58
CA ARG A 245 -4.07 1.17 4.71
C ARG A 245 -3.63 2.56 4.25
N THR A 246 -2.82 2.65 3.19
CA THR A 246 -2.38 3.93 2.62
C THR A 246 -3.56 4.74 2.08
N LEU A 247 -4.53 4.11 1.42
CA LEU A 247 -5.75 4.77 0.96
C LEU A 247 -6.58 5.33 2.13
N MET A 248 -6.71 4.57 3.23
CA MET A 248 -7.38 5.07 4.43
C MET A 248 -6.67 6.29 5.01
N ILE A 249 -5.34 6.24 5.15
CA ILE A 249 -4.57 7.38 5.68
C ILE A 249 -4.72 8.60 4.79
N ALA A 250 -4.62 8.44 3.46
CA ALA A 250 -4.84 9.52 2.51
C ALA A 250 -6.25 10.13 2.66
N ALA A 251 -7.27 9.29 2.83
CA ALA A 251 -8.64 9.75 3.08
C ALA A 251 -8.73 10.57 4.38
N PHE A 252 -8.18 10.07 5.49
CA PHE A 252 -8.17 10.80 6.75
C PHE A 252 -7.43 12.14 6.65
N MET A 253 -6.32 12.20 5.90
CA MET A 253 -5.63 13.46 5.63
C MET A 253 -6.50 14.42 4.82
N VAL A 254 -7.21 13.94 3.78
CA VAL A 254 -8.12 14.76 2.99
C VAL A 254 -9.32 15.24 3.84
N GLU A 255 -9.89 14.36 4.67
CA GLU A 255 -10.94 14.72 5.63
C GLU A 255 -10.46 15.81 6.60
N GLY A 256 -9.23 15.70 7.10
CA GLY A 256 -8.60 16.73 7.92
C GLY A 256 -8.50 18.08 7.20
N ILE A 257 -8.09 18.09 5.92
CA ILE A 257 -8.06 19.30 5.09
C ILE A 257 -9.46 19.91 4.95
N LEU A 258 -10.45 19.09 4.58
CA LEU A 258 -11.83 19.55 4.37
C LEU A 258 -12.43 20.11 5.67
N PHE A 259 -12.21 19.44 6.80
CA PHE A 259 -12.68 19.91 8.10
C PHE A 259 -11.97 21.21 8.51
N GLY A 260 -10.64 21.32 8.27
CA GLY A 260 -9.88 22.55 8.49
C GLY A 260 -10.42 23.74 7.69
N LEU A 261 -10.88 23.51 6.45
CA LEU A 261 -11.54 24.52 5.63
C LEU A 261 -12.89 24.94 6.23
N LEU A 262 -13.67 24.02 6.80
CA LEU A 262 -14.94 24.33 7.46
C LEU A 262 -14.74 25.14 8.77
N LEU A 263 -13.68 24.83 9.53
CA LEU A 263 -13.36 25.54 10.77
C LEU A 263 -13.02 27.03 10.56
N LYS A 264 -12.68 27.43 9.33
CA LYS A 264 -12.43 28.82 8.98
C LYS A 264 -13.60 29.74 9.34
N ASP A 265 -14.83 29.24 9.27
CA ASP A 265 -16.03 30.04 9.56
C ASP A 265 -16.34 30.17 11.05
N LEU A 266 -15.73 29.34 11.87
CA LEU A 266 -15.83 29.52 13.32
C LEU A 266 -15.02 30.77 13.71
N GLN A 267 -15.66 31.74 14.32
CA GLN A 267 -15.02 32.99 14.78
C GLN A 267 -13.97 32.77 15.88
N PHE A 268 -13.65 31.49 16.18
CA PHE A 268 -12.61 31.12 17.13
C PHE A 268 -11.24 31.46 16.54
N LYS A 269 -10.65 32.56 17.02
CA LYS A 269 -9.29 33.00 16.66
C LYS A 269 -8.32 32.46 17.71
N PRO A 270 -7.74 31.25 17.51
CA PRO A 270 -6.69 30.83 18.43
C PRO A 270 -5.52 31.78 18.30
N ASN A 271 -4.80 31.94 19.39
CA ASN A 271 -3.54 32.68 19.36
C ASN A 271 -2.62 31.94 18.31
N ARG A 272 -2.31 32.65 17.23
CA ARG A 272 -1.52 32.13 16.11
C ARG A 272 -0.17 31.57 16.55
N GLU A 273 0.45 32.20 17.55
CA GLU A 273 1.72 31.75 18.10
C GLU A 273 1.56 30.44 18.85
N ILE A 274 0.52 30.28 19.66
CA ILE A 274 0.23 29.03 20.37
C ILE A 274 -0.05 27.91 19.36
N GLY A 275 -0.82 28.17 18.29
CA GLY A 275 -1.08 27.21 17.25
C GLY A 275 0.19 26.75 16.50
N ARG A 276 1.09 27.67 16.15
CA ARG A 276 2.39 27.36 15.54
C ARG A 276 3.25 26.49 16.45
N TRP A 277 3.37 26.86 17.72
CA TRP A 277 4.13 26.09 18.70
C TRP A 277 3.53 24.69 18.93
N ALA A 278 2.20 24.57 19.01
CA ALA A 278 1.54 23.27 19.14
C ALA A 278 1.84 22.34 17.96
N VAL A 279 1.80 22.87 16.73
CA VAL A 279 2.17 22.11 15.53
C VAL A 279 3.65 21.73 15.56
N LEU A 280 4.55 22.67 15.88
CA LEU A 280 5.99 22.40 15.96
C LEU A 280 6.32 21.33 17.03
N VAL A 281 5.71 21.42 18.21
CA VAL A 281 5.89 20.44 19.30
C VAL A 281 5.37 19.07 18.87
N LEU A 282 4.19 18.99 18.22
CA LEU A 282 3.65 17.74 17.70
C LEU A 282 4.62 17.11 16.70
N PHE A 283 5.12 17.91 15.75
CA PHE A 283 6.08 17.40 14.75
C PHE A 283 7.41 16.99 15.37
N ALA A 284 7.97 17.80 16.23
CA ALA A 284 9.22 17.47 16.93
C ALA A 284 9.06 16.19 17.75
N SER A 285 7.93 16.02 18.42
CA SER A 285 7.62 14.80 19.17
C SER A 285 7.54 13.58 18.26
N LEU A 286 6.83 13.67 17.14
CA LEU A 286 6.74 12.57 16.18
C LEU A 286 8.09 12.27 15.52
N ALA A 287 8.85 13.31 15.15
CA ALA A 287 10.15 13.17 14.49
C ALA A 287 11.26 12.66 15.42
N ILE A 288 11.15 12.84 16.72
CA ILE A 288 12.17 12.44 17.70
C ILE A 288 11.76 11.16 18.42
N VAL A 289 10.59 11.17 19.06
CA VAL A 289 10.17 10.06 19.95
C VAL A 289 9.94 8.79 19.17
N TYR A 290 9.30 8.89 17.99
CA TYR A 290 8.98 7.71 17.20
C TYR A 290 10.22 7.03 16.60
N PRO A 291 11.15 7.72 15.90
CA PRO A 291 12.37 7.10 15.41
C PRO A 291 13.24 6.51 16.53
N LEU A 292 13.38 7.21 17.67
CA LEU A 292 14.16 6.70 18.80
C LEU A 292 13.57 5.42 19.36
N ARG A 293 12.25 5.36 19.57
CA ARG A 293 11.56 4.15 20.00
C ARG A 293 11.70 3.02 18.97
N THR A 294 11.55 3.33 17.71
CA THR A 294 11.67 2.35 16.61
C THR A 294 13.08 1.81 16.51
N LEU A 295 14.12 2.67 16.55
CA LEU A 295 15.52 2.28 16.56
C LEU A 295 15.85 1.40 17.78
N PHE A 296 15.33 1.76 18.94
CA PHE A 296 15.52 0.94 20.16
C PHE A 296 14.91 -0.46 19.98
N ASN A 297 13.66 -0.55 19.48
CA ASN A 297 12.99 -1.82 19.26
C ASN A 297 13.70 -2.66 18.18
N ILE A 298 14.12 -2.05 17.08
CA ILE A 298 14.87 -2.74 16.02
C ILE A 298 16.15 -3.32 16.60
N ASN A 299 16.97 -2.51 17.28
CA ASN A 299 18.28 -2.97 17.77
C ASN A 299 18.18 -3.98 18.92
N LYS A 300 17.19 -3.82 19.80
CA LYS A 300 17.08 -4.68 21.00
C LYS A 300 16.36 -6.00 20.74
N PHE A 301 15.38 -6.01 19.85
CA PHE A 301 14.52 -7.17 19.63
C PHE A 301 14.66 -7.75 18.22
N ASN A 302 14.45 -6.93 17.17
CA ASN A 302 14.37 -7.45 15.81
C ASN A 302 15.74 -7.91 15.27
N VAL A 303 16.80 -7.13 15.45
CA VAL A 303 18.12 -7.48 14.91
C VAL A 303 18.69 -8.77 15.54
N PRO A 304 18.65 -8.98 16.87
CA PRO A 304 19.09 -10.24 17.46
C PRO A 304 18.27 -11.45 16.99
N GLU A 305 16.94 -11.31 16.91
CA GLU A 305 16.05 -12.38 16.44
C GLU A 305 16.34 -12.74 14.97
N TYR A 306 16.48 -11.74 14.10
CA TYR A 306 16.79 -12.00 12.68
C TYR A 306 18.19 -12.58 12.50
N ARG A 307 19.17 -12.17 13.29
CA ARG A 307 20.53 -12.71 13.23
C ARG A 307 20.55 -14.18 13.64
N ALA A 308 19.94 -14.52 14.78
CA ALA A 308 19.83 -15.90 15.22
C ALA A 308 19.14 -16.80 14.20
N ARG A 309 18.06 -16.28 13.60
CA ARG A 309 17.37 -17.02 12.52
C ARG A 309 18.23 -17.18 11.27
N ALA A 310 18.98 -16.16 10.87
CA ALA A 310 19.87 -16.24 9.71
C ALA A 310 20.97 -17.27 9.93
N GLU A 311 21.57 -17.29 11.12
CA GLU A 311 22.60 -18.30 11.50
C GLU A 311 22.05 -19.74 11.42
N LEU A 312 20.84 -19.97 11.95
CA LEU A 312 20.18 -21.28 11.82
C LEU A 312 19.84 -21.63 10.37
N TRP A 313 19.46 -20.65 9.58
CA TRP A 313 19.17 -20.85 8.16
C TRP A 313 20.43 -21.23 7.39
N ASP A 314 21.54 -20.52 7.61
CA ASP A 314 22.82 -20.80 6.96
C ASP A 314 23.35 -22.20 7.33
N LEU A 315 23.20 -22.62 8.59
CA LEU A 315 23.55 -23.97 9.05
C LEU A 315 22.69 -25.04 8.36
N ARG A 316 21.37 -24.82 8.25
CA ARG A 316 20.46 -25.72 7.55
C ARG A 316 20.78 -25.83 6.06
N GLU A 317 21.12 -24.73 5.41
CA GLU A 317 21.54 -24.74 4.01
C GLU A 317 22.84 -25.52 3.83
N ALA A 318 23.83 -25.31 4.70
CA ALA A 318 25.08 -26.08 4.69
C ALA A 318 24.84 -27.57 4.90
N TYR A 319 23.94 -27.94 5.80
CA TYR A 319 23.50 -29.31 6.03
C TYR A 319 22.90 -29.92 4.75
N ILE A 320 21.93 -29.25 4.14
CA ILE A 320 21.27 -29.71 2.89
C ILE A 320 22.31 -29.92 1.79
N LEU A 321 23.19 -28.95 1.55
CA LEU A 321 24.21 -29.02 0.50
C LEU A 321 25.22 -30.16 0.75
N ARG A 322 25.60 -30.41 2.02
CA ARG A 322 26.51 -31.49 2.39
C ARG A 322 25.91 -32.86 2.07
N TYR A 323 24.66 -33.12 2.52
CA TYR A 323 24.03 -34.43 2.33
C TYR A 323 23.59 -34.67 0.87
N ALA A 324 23.13 -33.64 0.18
CA ALA A 324 22.91 -33.72 -1.27
C ALA A 324 24.20 -34.02 -2.02
N GLY A 325 25.34 -33.46 -1.61
CA GLY A 325 26.66 -33.76 -2.16
C GLY A 325 27.15 -35.18 -1.90
N PHE A 326 26.70 -35.83 -0.83
CA PHE A 326 26.95 -37.26 -0.57
C PHE A 326 26.03 -38.20 -1.36
N GLY A 327 25.10 -37.66 -2.15
CA GLY A 327 24.18 -38.44 -2.97
C GLY A 327 22.90 -38.84 -2.25
N GLU A 328 22.60 -38.28 -1.09
CA GLU A 328 21.31 -38.48 -0.46
C GLU A 328 20.22 -37.76 -1.23
N SER A 329 19.17 -38.50 -1.59
CA SER A 329 18.09 -38.02 -2.45
C SER A 329 16.86 -37.59 -1.67
N ASP A 330 16.66 -38.05 -0.43
CA ASP A 330 15.50 -37.79 0.42
C ASP A 330 15.94 -37.21 1.77
N LEU A 331 15.84 -35.89 1.88
CA LEU A 331 16.39 -35.17 3.01
C LEU A 331 15.34 -34.86 4.07
N ILE A 332 15.75 -35.02 5.33
CA ILE A 332 15.00 -34.62 6.51
C ILE A 332 15.78 -33.49 7.20
N VAL A 333 15.15 -32.36 7.41
CA VAL A 333 15.79 -31.18 7.98
C VAL A 333 14.97 -30.59 9.13
N PRO A 334 15.57 -29.83 10.06
CA PRO A 334 14.82 -29.15 11.09
C PRO A 334 13.87 -28.11 10.50
N GLY A 335 12.64 -28.11 11.00
CA GLY A 335 11.64 -27.09 10.68
C GLY A 335 11.80 -25.86 11.55
N PHE A 336 11.69 -24.69 10.96
CA PHE A 336 11.69 -23.42 11.69
C PHE A 336 10.27 -22.88 11.83
N PRO A 337 9.94 -22.16 12.92
CA PRO A 337 8.66 -21.48 13.01
C PRO A 337 8.53 -20.46 11.88
N GLY A 338 7.37 -20.42 11.25
CA GLY A 338 7.07 -19.41 10.22
C GLY A 338 7.12 -18.00 10.81
N VAL A 339 7.82 -17.08 10.13
CA VAL A 339 7.95 -15.68 10.55
C VAL A 339 7.27 -14.80 9.52
N TYR A 340 6.46 -13.86 9.98
CA TYR A 340 5.77 -12.87 9.11
C TYR A 340 4.99 -13.49 7.93
N GLN A 341 4.38 -14.67 8.16
CA GLN A 341 3.63 -15.43 7.13
C GLN A 341 4.48 -15.94 5.95
N ILE A 342 5.80 -15.94 6.08
CA ILE A 342 6.67 -16.62 5.12
C ILE A 342 6.49 -18.12 5.32
N LYS A 343 6.23 -18.82 4.23
CA LYS A 343 6.10 -20.28 4.28
C LYS A 343 7.48 -20.90 4.45
N GLU A 344 7.56 -21.86 5.36
CA GLU A 344 8.72 -22.70 5.62
C GLU A 344 8.53 -24.10 5.03
N LEU A 345 9.57 -24.90 5.09
CA LEU A 345 9.48 -26.32 4.76
C LEU A 345 8.45 -26.99 5.67
N ASP A 346 7.61 -27.81 5.06
CA ASP A 346 6.53 -28.55 5.71
C ASP A 346 6.97 -29.99 6.03
N SER A 347 6.22 -30.65 6.89
CA SER A 347 6.41 -32.08 7.16
C SER A 347 5.97 -32.98 5.98
N ASP A 348 5.06 -32.50 5.12
CA ASP A 348 4.65 -33.18 3.90
C ASP A 348 5.63 -32.88 2.75
N PRO A 349 6.38 -33.87 2.25
CA PRO A 349 7.30 -33.65 1.14
C PRO A 349 6.60 -33.20 -0.15
N ASN A 350 5.29 -33.44 -0.26
CA ASN A 350 4.48 -33.00 -1.41
C ASN A 350 4.00 -31.56 -1.30
N HIS A 351 4.19 -30.91 -0.14
CA HIS A 351 3.89 -29.48 -0.03
C HIS A 351 4.68 -28.68 -1.06
N TRP A 352 4.07 -27.66 -1.65
CA TRP A 352 4.65 -26.92 -2.77
C TRP A 352 6.01 -26.26 -2.43
N VAL A 353 6.21 -25.81 -1.19
CA VAL A 353 7.50 -25.24 -0.73
C VAL A 353 8.59 -26.32 -0.78
N ASN A 354 8.27 -27.52 -0.33
CA ASN A 354 9.20 -28.64 -0.29
C ASN A 354 9.58 -29.09 -1.70
N LYS A 355 8.61 -29.14 -2.63
CA LYS A 355 8.88 -29.44 -4.05
C LYS A 355 9.79 -28.39 -4.69
N CYS A 356 9.56 -27.11 -4.42
CA CYS A 356 10.44 -26.05 -4.91
C CYS A 356 11.85 -26.16 -4.32
N ALA A 357 11.98 -26.46 -3.01
CA ALA A 357 13.27 -26.65 -2.37
C ALA A 357 14.00 -27.90 -2.90
N ALA A 358 13.30 -29.02 -3.06
CA ALA A 358 13.87 -30.24 -3.63
C ALA A 358 14.44 -30.00 -5.04
N GLN A 359 13.66 -29.29 -5.88
CA GLN A 359 14.11 -28.91 -7.21
C GLN A 359 15.34 -27.98 -7.18
N TYR A 360 15.37 -27.01 -6.25
CA TYR A 360 16.48 -26.07 -6.12
C TYR A 360 17.79 -26.76 -5.70
N TYR A 361 17.70 -27.66 -4.72
CA TYR A 361 18.87 -28.40 -4.21
C TYR A 361 19.21 -29.66 -5.03
N GLY A 362 18.42 -30.02 -6.03
CA GLY A 362 18.65 -31.19 -6.88
C GLY A 362 18.46 -32.54 -6.18
N VAL A 363 17.56 -32.59 -5.18
CA VAL A 363 17.20 -33.81 -4.44
C VAL A 363 15.79 -34.30 -4.81
N ASN A 364 15.47 -35.57 -4.52
CA ASN A 364 14.15 -36.12 -4.85
C ASN A 364 13.06 -35.53 -3.95
N SER A 365 13.33 -35.48 -2.65
CA SER A 365 12.41 -34.92 -1.68
C SER A 365 13.15 -34.21 -0.53
N ILE A 366 12.48 -33.23 0.06
CA ILE A 366 12.90 -32.57 1.29
C ILE A 366 11.68 -32.38 2.18
N ARG A 367 11.80 -32.68 3.46
CA ARG A 367 10.75 -32.44 4.45
C ARG A 367 11.31 -31.94 5.77
N SER A 368 10.52 -31.18 6.50
CA SER A 368 10.92 -30.73 7.82
C SER A 368 10.39 -31.63 8.94
N VAL A 369 11.13 -31.68 10.01
CA VAL A 369 10.72 -32.30 11.30
C VAL A 369 10.80 -31.27 12.41
N THR A 370 9.93 -31.40 13.39
CA THR A 370 10.00 -30.57 14.59
C THR A 370 11.15 -31.03 15.46
N VAL A 371 12.15 -30.19 15.66
CA VAL A 371 13.26 -30.40 16.55
C VAL A 371 13.12 -29.36 17.66
N PRO A 372 13.30 -29.73 18.96
CA PRO A 372 13.34 -28.77 20.05
C PRO A 372 14.46 -27.74 19.81
N ASP A 373 14.22 -26.47 20.16
CA ASP A 373 15.19 -25.38 19.92
C ASP A 373 16.57 -25.66 20.55
N GLU A 374 16.60 -26.30 21.71
CA GLU A 374 17.83 -26.70 22.42
C GLU A 374 18.69 -27.72 21.66
N ASN A 375 18.08 -28.57 20.84
CA ASN A 375 18.76 -29.62 20.07
C ASN A 375 18.98 -29.24 18.61
N MET A 376 18.51 -28.08 18.17
CA MET A 376 18.55 -27.69 16.77
C MET A 376 19.97 -27.48 16.25
N LEU A 377 20.85 -26.87 17.06
CA LEU A 377 22.25 -26.66 16.70
C LEU A 377 23.04 -27.97 16.66
N GLU A 378 22.75 -28.90 17.55
CA GLU A 378 23.34 -30.23 17.57
C GLU A 378 22.96 -31.00 16.30
N TYR A 379 21.68 -31.05 15.99
CA TYR A 379 21.16 -31.70 14.78
C TYR A 379 21.77 -31.17 13.48
N LEU A 380 22.02 -29.86 13.37
CA LEU A 380 22.58 -29.25 12.16
C LEU A 380 24.11 -29.37 12.07
N ASN A 381 24.79 -29.70 13.16
CA ASN A 381 26.24 -29.87 13.16
C ASN A 381 26.67 -31.34 12.99
N GLU A 382 25.77 -32.31 13.18
CA GLU A 382 25.98 -33.71 12.84
C GLU A 382 26.04 -33.92 11.31
#